data_b96518492d2037cbcf7cdb5f53f903ed
#
_entry.id   b96518492d2037cbcf7cdb5f53f903ed
#
_cell.length_a   1.000
_cell.length_b   1.000
_cell.length_c   1.000
_cell.angle_alpha   90.00
_cell.angle_beta   90.00
_cell.angle_gamma   90.00
#
_symmetry.space_group_name_H-M   'P 1'
#
loop_
_entity.id
_entity.type
_entity.pdbx_description
1 polymer ?
#
loop_
_entity_poly.entity_id
_entity_poly.type
_entity_poly.pdbx_seq_one_letter_code
_entity_poly.pdbx_strand_id
1 'polypeptide(L)'
;MANSNSSLNCFANCMAKYEHNYILHTPPCKPVSPHLTFGSMAHEVIYNAGILRDTISDGIGVDYSMIIPSELLYPELKEYFKIKSWEDYFKPVISKCASYEKELCKLITEPYRIERELKLQLTVDQLQELGWNVDDALVGIIDLLIISEHQAVIADYKFSTKVKTQDDFDMNSQLQLYAYLVHNIYNIPYQNIVIAYLDIPKCEYAYPDILSNGKVSRSKSQNVSQENYLAIVNTVHPDDPVYNCEPGGYYYETYMALANNKPAYLNRRYLDNDTFTGIMQDLKNTAELICHMKRYKQPFCKKYDSYTCSNCEYLTACKPWITVDGGNE
;
A
#
# COMPACT_ATOMS: atom_id res chain seq x y z
N MET A 1 13.31 -3.28 -20.92
CA MET A 1 12.90 -3.25 -19.51
C MET A 1 11.55 -2.56 -19.44
N ALA A 2 10.69 -2.82 -18.47
CA ALA A 2 9.42 -2.10 -18.37
C ALA A 2 9.47 -1.11 -17.20
N ASN A 3 8.91 0.09 -17.37
CA ASN A 3 8.71 1.05 -16.31
C ASN A 3 7.48 0.67 -15.47
N SER A 4 7.62 0.69 -14.15
CA SER A 4 6.52 0.48 -13.19
C SER A 4 6.49 1.62 -12.19
N ASN A 5 5.41 1.76 -11.42
CA ASN A 5 5.37 2.75 -10.35
C ASN A 5 6.57 2.65 -9.40
N SER A 6 6.95 1.42 -9.02
CA SER A 6 8.09 1.18 -8.13
C SER A 6 9.42 1.62 -8.75
N SER A 7 9.65 1.36 -10.05
CA SER A 7 10.89 1.76 -10.74
C SER A 7 10.96 3.28 -10.92
N LEU A 8 9.86 3.91 -11.31
CA LEU A 8 9.79 5.36 -11.48
C LEU A 8 10.00 6.10 -10.14
N ASN A 9 9.34 5.66 -9.08
CA ASN A 9 9.54 6.21 -7.74
C ASN A 9 10.96 5.95 -7.20
N CYS A 10 11.55 4.79 -7.50
CA CYS A 10 12.94 4.52 -7.14
C CYS A 10 13.88 5.53 -7.79
N PHE A 11 13.71 5.80 -9.08
CA PHE A 11 14.49 6.79 -9.81
C PHE A 11 14.31 8.21 -9.25
N ALA A 12 13.07 8.64 -9.04
CA ALA A 12 12.75 9.95 -8.48
C ALA A 12 13.37 10.15 -7.09
N ASN A 13 13.40 9.09 -6.26
CA ASN A 13 14.00 9.15 -4.94
C ASN A 13 15.54 9.11 -4.98
N CYS A 14 16.13 8.27 -5.82
CA CYS A 14 17.58 8.17 -5.96
C CYS A 14 17.96 7.48 -7.28
N MET A 15 18.51 8.24 -8.23
CA MET A 15 18.89 7.72 -9.54
C MET A 15 19.93 6.60 -9.46
N ALA A 16 20.93 6.70 -8.57
CA ALA A 16 21.93 5.65 -8.38
C ALA A 16 21.29 4.35 -7.81
N LYS A 17 20.33 4.45 -6.91
CA LYS A 17 19.58 3.28 -6.43
C LYS A 17 18.82 2.61 -7.58
N TYR A 18 18.19 3.40 -8.43
CA TYR A 18 17.52 2.89 -9.64
C TYR A 18 18.54 2.16 -10.57
N GLU A 19 19.72 2.76 -10.82
CA GLU A 19 20.76 2.15 -11.63
C GLU A 19 21.19 0.78 -11.08
N HIS A 20 21.52 0.71 -9.77
CA HIS A 20 21.90 -0.55 -9.14
C HIS A 20 20.81 -1.61 -9.20
N ASN A 21 19.56 -1.23 -8.96
CA ASN A 21 18.44 -2.18 -8.89
C ASN A 21 17.97 -2.63 -10.27
N TYR A 22 17.76 -1.69 -11.19
CA TYR A 22 17.02 -1.96 -12.43
C TYR A 22 17.94 -2.06 -13.68
N ILE A 23 19.16 -1.58 -13.63
CA ILE A 23 20.08 -1.62 -14.78
C ILE A 23 21.22 -2.60 -14.53
N LEU A 24 21.93 -2.45 -13.42
CA LEU A 24 23.10 -3.26 -13.09
C LEU A 24 22.76 -4.57 -12.39
N HIS A 25 21.55 -4.69 -11.84
CA HIS A 25 21.11 -5.82 -11.03
C HIS A 25 22.09 -6.19 -9.92
N THR A 26 22.63 -5.16 -9.26
CA THR A 26 23.62 -5.32 -8.19
C THR A 26 22.98 -6.06 -7.02
N PRO A 27 23.63 -7.07 -6.44
CA PRO A 27 23.14 -7.72 -5.24
C PRO A 27 23.02 -6.73 -4.08
N PRO A 28 21.91 -6.74 -3.33
CA PRO A 28 21.77 -5.87 -2.15
C PRO A 28 22.74 -6.28 -1.06
N CYS A 29 23.31 -5.31 -0.35
CA CYS A 29 24.21 -5.54 0.78
C CYS A 29 23.49 -5.71 2.13
N LYS A 30 22.17 -5.53 2.14
CA LYS A 30 21.33 -5.70 3.32
C LYS A 30 20.24 -6.73 3.04
N PRO A 31 19.79 -7.47 4.07
CA PRO A 31 18.67 -8.40 3.91
C PRO A 31 17.38 -7.66 3.53
N VAL A 32 16.45 -8.39 2.96
CA VAL A 32 15.13 -7.87 2.64
C VAL A 32 14.45 -7.43 3.93
N SER A 33 13.83 -6.23 3.90
CA SER A 33 13.13 -5.70 5.06
C SER A 33 11.99 -6.62 5.51
N PRO A 34 11.81 -6.88 6.82
CA PRO A 34 10.67 -7.62 7.35
C PRO A 34 9.32 -7.08 6.85
N HIS A 35 9.21 -5.77 6.65
CA HIS A 35 8.00 -5.14 6.09
C HIS A 35 7.70 -5.59 4.66
N LEU A 36 8.72 -5.74 3.81
CA LEU A 36 8.54 -6.22 2.42
C LEU A 36 8.19 -7.70 2.41
N THR A 37 8.91 -8.53 3.18
CA THR A 37 8.63 -9.96 3.28
C THR A 37 7.20 -10.21 3.77
N PHE A 38 6.79 -9.50 4.81
CA PHE A 38 5.43 -9.59 5.33
C PHE A 38 4.40 -9.14 4.27
N GLY A 39 4.65 -8.02 3.59
CA GLY A 39 3.78 -7.52 2.54
C GLY A 39 3.56 -8.57 1.44
N SER A 40 4.64 -9.12 0.89
CA SER A 40 4.56 -10.16 -0.16
C SER A 40 3.78 -11.40 0.29
N MET A 41 4.08 -11.92 1.48
CA MET A 41 3.35 -13.06 2.06
C MET A 41 1.87 -12.76 2.23
N ALA A 42 1.54 -11.58 2.74
CA ALA A 42 0.15 -11.20 3.00
C ALA A 42 -0.65 -11.00 1.70
N HIS A 43 -0.05 -10.41 0.67
CA HIS A 43 -0.67 -10.32 -0.66
C HIS A 43 -0.95 -11.73 -1.23
N GLU A 44 0.00 -12.65 -1.15
CA GLU A 44 -0.19 -14.03 -1.60
C GLU A 44 -1.35 -14.72 -0.89
N VAL A 45 -1.46 -14.57 0.43
CA VAL A 45 -2.58 -15.16 1.21
C VAL A 45 -3.93 -14.57 0.75
N ILE A 46 -4.02 -13.25 0.57
CA ILE A 46 -5.27 -12.61 0.16
C ILE A 46 -5.63 -12.95 -1.29
N TYR A 47 -4.64 -12.99 -2.18
CA TYR A 47 -4.84 -13.44 -3.55
C TYR A 47 -5.42 -14.86 -3.59
N ASN A 48 -4.77 -15.82 -2.93
CA ASN A 48 -5.22 -17.22 -2.88
C ASN A 48 -6.60 -17.36 -2.24
N ALA A 49 -6.90 -16.58 -1.18
CA ALA A 49 -8.21 -16.56 -0.56
C ALA A 49 -9.30 -16.05 -1.52
N GLY A 50 -8.98 -15.05 -2.34
CA GLY A 50 -9.85 -14.55 -3.40
C GLY A 50 -10.14 -15.61 -4.46
N ILE A 51 -9.10 -16.24 -5.01
CA ILE A 51 -9.25 -17.31 -6.00
C ILE A 51 -10.09 -18.47 -5.44
N LEU A 52 -9.84 -18.87 -4.19
CA LEU A 52 -10.58 -19.95 -3.55
C LEU A 52 -12.07 -19.61 -3.40
N ARG A 53 -12.41 -18.37 -3.04
CA ARG A 53 -13.82 -17.90 -3.01
C ARG A 53 -14.47 -17.92 -4.39
N ASP A 54 -13.73 -17.45 -5.41
CA ASP A 54 -14.26 -17.33 -6.77
C ASP A 54 -14.50 -18.70 -7.43
N THR A 55 -13.80 -19.76 -6.95
CA THR A 55 -13.92 -21.14 -7.47
C THR A 55 -14.96 -22.00 -6.74
N ILE A 56 -15.33 -21.64 -5.52
CA ILE A 56 -16.31 -22.40 -4.73
C ILE A 56 -17.71 -21.82 -4.94
N SER A 57 -18.59 -22.60 -5.52
CA SER A 57 -20.02 -22.26 -5.70
C SER A 57 -20.70 -22.00 -4.35
N ASP A 58 -21.66 -21.08 -4.34
CA ASP A 58 -22.40 -20.62 -3.17
C ASP A 58 -22.82 -21.74 -2.20
N GLY A 59 -22.51 -21.58 -0.93
CA GLY A 59 -23.07 -22.33 0.19
C GLY A 59 -22.13 -23.31 0.91
N ILE A 60 -20.91 -23.51 0.44
CA ILE A 60 -19.90 -24.31 1.14
C ILE A 60 -18.96 -23.36 1.88
N GLY A 61 -18.76 -23.59 3.18
CA GLY A 61 -17.79 -22.83 3.97
C GLY A 61 -16.38 -23.00 3.38
N VAL A 62 -15.70 -21.90 3.07
CA VAL A 62 -14.33 -21.93 2.51
C VAL A 62 -13.35 -22.24 3.62
N ASP A 63 -12.58 -23.32 3.46
CA ASP A 63 -11.46 -23.63 4.35
C ASP A 63 -10.18 -22.94 3.87
N TYR A 64 -9.73 -21.95 4.63
CA TYR A 64 -8.53 -21.18 4.35
C TYR A 64 -7.26 -21.77 4.98
N SER A 65 -7.33 -22.90 5.69
CA SER A 65 -6.18 -23.46 6.41
C SER A 65 -5.00 -23.79 5.49
N MET A 66 -5.27 -24.17 4.23
CA MET A 66 -4.24 -24.52 3.25
C MET A 66 -3.47 -23.32 2.68
N ILE A 67 -4.01 -22.10 2.80
CA ILE A 67 -3.40 -20.87 2.25
C ILE A 67 -2.78 -20.00 3.33
N ILE A 68 -3.16 -20.21 4.60
CA ILE A 68 -2.54 -19.52 5.73
C ILE A 68 -1.16 -20.16 5.98
N PRO A 69 -0.09 -19.36 6.16
CA PRO A 69 1.24 -19.91 6.45
C PRO A 69 1.24 -20.81 7.68
N SER A 70 1.99 -21.92 7.60
CA SER A 70 2.23 -22.77 8.77
C SER A 70 2.84 -21.93 9.91
N GLU A 71 2.47 -22.25 11.15
CA GLU A 71 2.98 -21.57 12.35
C GLU A 71 4.52 -21.66 12.52
N LEU A 72 5.16 -22.58 11.80
CA LEU A 72 6.61 -22.73 11.77
C LEU A 72 7.29 -21.83 10.72
N LEU A 73 6.52 -21.23 9.81
CA LEU A 73 7.06 -20.33 8.79
C LEU A 73 7.17 -18.92 9.35
N TYR A 74 8.24 -18.22 8.99
CA TYR A 74 8.50 -16.82 9.32
C TYR A 74 8.38 -16.49 10.83
N PRO A 75 9.02 -17.25 11.74
CA PRO A 75 8.94 -16.98 13.18
C PRO A 75 9.44 -15.57 13.52
N GLU A 76 10.47 -15.09 12.82
CA GLU A 76 11.04 -13.75 12.96
C GLU A 76 10.03 -12.63 12.61
N LEU A 77 9.14 -12.86 11.64
CA LEU A 77 8.09 -11.88 11.32
C LEU A 77 7.01 -11.85 12.38
N LYS A 78 6.66 -13.00 12.96
CA LYS A 78 5.69 -13.06 14.07
C LYS A 78 6.21 -12.28 15.28
N GLU A 79 7.47 -12.47 15.63
CA GLU A 79 8.12 -11.74 16.72
C GLU A 79 8.17 -10.24 16.43
N TYR A 80 8.65 -9.87 15.23
CA TYR A 80 8.80 -8.48 14.81
C TYR A 80 7.49 -7.69 14.84
N PHE A 81 6.39 -8.29 14.32
CA PHE A 81 5.07 -7.67 14.25
C PHE A 81 4.17 -8.03 15.44
N LYS A 82 4.67 -8.76 16.45
CA LYS A 82 3.93 -9.22 17.64
C LYS A 82 2.68 -10.04 17.29
N ILE A 83 2.74 -10.82 16.23
CA ILE A 83 1.65 -11.71 15.79
C ILE A 83 1.77 -13.03 16.53
N LYS A 84 0.73 -13.40 17.29
CA LYS A 84 0.72 -14.63 18.09
C LYS A 84 0.58 -15.88 17.22
N SER A 85 -0.33 -15.83 16.26
CA SER A 85 -0.64 -16.92 15.34
C SER A 85 -0.97 -16.36 13.97
N TRP A 86 -0.51 -17.03 12.90
CA TRP A 86 -0.89 -16.68 11.52
C TRP A 86 -2.37 -16.89 11.28
N GLU A 87 -2.95 -17.92 11.87
CA GLU A 87 -4.35 -18.24 11.73
C GLU A 87 -5.22 -17.16 12.37
N ASP A 88 -4.91 -16.74 13.60
CA ASP A 88 -5.64 -15.68 14.30
C ASP A 88 -5.52 -14.33 13.59
N TYR A 89 -4.39 -14.07 12.95
CA TYR A 89 -4.19 -12.85 12.16
C TYR A 89 -4.94 -12.89 10.82
N PHE A 90 -4.76 -13.96 10.02
CA PHE A 90 -5.27 -13.97 8.66
C PHE A 90 -6.76 -14.28 8.54
N LYS A 91 -7.37 -15.07 9.41
CA LYS A 91 -8.83 -15.35 9.34
C LYS A 91 -9.67 -14.07 9.35
N PRO A 92 -9.52 -13.15 10.32
CA PRO A 92 -10.26 -11.88 10.32
C PRO A 92 -9.86 -10.98 9.13
N VAL A 93 -8.59 -10.97 8.72
CA VAL A 93 -8.13 -10.20 7.55
C VAL A 93 -8.80 -10.67 6.27
N ILE A 94 -8.84 -11.98 6.00
CA ILE A 94 -9.50 -12.56 4.83
C ILE A 94 -10.99 -12.22 4.82
N SER A 95 -11.67 -12.39 5.97
CA SER A 95 -13.09 -12.05 6.10
C SER A 95 -13.35 -10.57 5.81
N LYS A 96 -12.48 -9.70 6.29
CA LYS A 96 -12.58 -8.26 6.12
C LYS A 96 -12.33 -7.85 4.67
N CYS A 97 -11.31 -8.41 4.02
CA CYS A 97 -11.07 -8.22 2.58
C CYS A 97 -12.27 -8.65 1.75
N ALA A 98 -12.87 -9.82 2.06
CA ALA A 98 -14.07 -10.29 1.37
C ALA A 98 -15.25 -9.33 1.55
N SER A 99 -15.43 -8.76 2.73
CA SER A 99 -16.48 -7.76 2.99
C SER A 99 -16.26 -6.49 2.17
N TYR A 100 -15.02 -5.99 2.12
CA TYR A 100 -14.68 -4.80 1.32
C TYR A 100 -14.83 -5.03 -0.18
N GLU A 101 -14.43 -6.19 -0.68
CA GLU A 101 -14.65 -6.55 -2.08
C GLU A 101 -16.14 -6.51 -2.43
N LYS A 102 -17.01 -7.05 -1.56
CA LYS A 102 -18.47 -6.95 -1.73
C LYS A 102 -18.97 -5.50 -1.77
N GLU A 103 -18.41 -4.63 -0.92
CA GLU A 103 -18.77 -3.21 -0.95
C GLU A 103 -18.29 -2.53 -2.24
N LEU A 104 -17.11 -2.89 -2.75
CA LEU A 104 -16.59 -2.36 -4.01
C LEU A 104 -17.40 -2.85 -5.21
N CYS A 105 -17.84 -4.11 -5.21
CA CYS A 105 -18.68 -4.66 -6.28
C CYS A 105 -20.00 -3.89 -6.44
N LYS A 106 -20.57 -3.35 -5.34
CA LYS A 106 -21.80 -2.54 -5.39
C LYS A 106 -21.64 -1.21 -6.14
N LEU A 107 -20.42 -0.78 -6.43
CA LEU A 107 -20.16 0.44 -7.19
C LEU A 107 -20.32 0.24 -8.68
N ILE A 108 -20.32 -1.00 -9.15
CA ILE A 108 -20.56 -1.36 -10.56
C ILE A 108 -22.03 -1.76 -10.72
N THR A 109 -22.71 -1.10 -11.63
CA THR A 109 -24.14 -1.31 -11.89
C THR A 109 -24.43 -2.23 -13.08
N GLU A 110 -23.39 -2.58 -13.82
CA GLU A 110 -23.40 -3.44 -15.00
C GLU A 110 -22.90 -4.85 -14.66
N PRO A 111 -23.11 -5.85 -15.52
CA PRO A 111 -22.43 -7.13 -15.41
C PRO A 111 -20.91 -6.94 -15.40
N TYR A 112 -20.21 -7.50 -14.43
CA TYR A 112 -18.79 -7.32 -14.22
C TYR A 112 -18.07 -8.66 -14.05
N ARG A 113 -16.74 -8.61 -14.20
CA ARG A 113 -15.82 -9.66 -13.78
C ARG A 113 -14.82 -9.14 -12.76
N ILE A 114 -14.26 -10.05 -11.99
CA ILE A 114 -13.22 -9.77 -11.00
C ILE A 114 -11.92 -10.37 -11.51
N GLU A 115 -10.87 -9.56 -11.57
CA GLU A 115 -9.51 -9.96 -11.93
C GLU A 115 -8.60 -9.70 -10.74
N ARG A 116 -7.69 -10.63 -10.46
CA ARG A 116 -6.76 -10.56 -9.32
C ARG A 116 -5.33 -10.65 -9.80
N GLU A 117 -4.43 -9.85 -9.21
CA GLU A 117 -3.02 -9.72 -9.61
C GLU A 117 -2.86 -9.56 -11.12
N LEU A 118 -3.76 -8.75 -11.71
CA LEU A 118 -3.80 -8.55 -13.15
C LEU A 118 -2.62 -7.67 -13.61
N LYS A 119 -1.76 -8.24 -14.43
CA LYS A 119 -0.69 -7.49 -15.10
C LYS A 119 -1.24 -6.79 -16.33
N LEU A 120 -1.20 -5.45 -16.31
CA LEU A 120 -1.50 -4.60 -17.45
C LEU A 120 -0.22 -3.97 -17.99
N GLN A 121 -0.16 -3.77 -19.31
CA GLN A 121 1.00 -3.18 -19.99
C GLN A 121 0.58 -2.35 -21.18
N LEU A 122 1.12 -1.14 -21.30
CA LEU A 122 1.17 -0.37 -22.53
C LEU A 122 2.54 -0.57 -23.19
N THR A 123 2.53 -0.93 -24.46
CA THR A 123 3.75 -1.10 -25.26
C THR A 123 4.39 0.26 -25.55
N VAL A 124 5.63 0.24 -26.04
CA VAL A 124 6.33 1.46 -26.45
C VAL A 124 5.55 2.21 -27.53
N ASP A 125 5.05 1.48 -28.54
CA ASP A 125 4.29 2.09 -29.64
C ASP A 125 3.01 2.78 -29.13
N GLN A 126 2.25 2.12 -28.26
CA GLN A 126 1.06 2.71 -27.63
C GLN A 126 1.40 3.96 -26.81
N LEU A 127 2.50 3.92 -26.06
CA LEU A 127 2.95 5.08 -25.28
C LEU A 127 3.36 6.25 -26.18
N GLN A 128 4.03 5.97 -27.31
CA GLN A 128 4.40 7.00 -28.29
C GLN A 128 3.17 7.61 -28.95
N GLU A 129 2.15 6.83 -29.28
CA GLU A 129 0.85 7.33 -29.75
C GLU A 129 0.17 8.24 -28.72
N LEU A 130 0.35 7.94 -27.42
CA LEU A 130 -0.10 8.77 -26.30
C LEU A 130 0.84 9.95 -25.97
N GLY A 131 1.85 10.18 -26.82
CA GLY A 131 2.77 11.31 -26.73
C GLY A 131 3.89 11.14 -25.70
N TRP A 132 4.22 9.92 -25.25
CA TRP A 132 5.38 9.65 -24.41
C TRP A 132 6.62 9.41 -25.27
N ASN A 133 7.75 10.01 -24.90
CA ASN A 133 9.03 9.77 -25.59
C ASN A 133 9.89 8.78 -24.81
N VAL A 134 9.53 7.50 -24.88
CA VAL A 134 10.14 6.41 -24.12
C VAL A 134 10.53 5.22 -24.99
N ASP A 135 11.51 4.42 -24.53
CA ASP A 135 11.97 3.19 -25.18
C ASP A 135 11.57 1.93 -24.34
N ASP A 136 10.94 2.12 -23.20
CA ASP A 136 10.49 1.04 -22.32
C ASP A 136 8.96 1.08 -22.18
N ALA A 137 8.33 -0.10 -22.12
CA ALA A 137 6.90 -0.24 -21.86
C ALA A 137 6.53 0.25 -20.45
N LEU A 138 5.26 0.58 -20.23
CA LEU A 138 4.70 0.91 -18.91
C LEU A 138 3.89 -0.27 -18.40
N VAL A 139 4.15 -0.72 -17.16
CA VAL A 139 3.52 -1.90 -16.57
C VAL A 139 2.97 -1.62 -15.17
N GLY A 140 1.83 -2.23 -14.86
CA GLY A 140 1.25 -2.29 -13.53
C GLY A 140 0.73 -3.69 -13.22
N ILE A 141 0.78 -4.09 -11.95
CA ILE A 141 0.12 -5.28 -11.43
C ILE A 141 -0.93 -4.80 -10.45
N ILE A 142 -2.19 -5.02 -10.77
CA ILE A 142 -3.34 -4.57 -9.98
C ILE A 142 -3.78 -5.73 -9.09
N ASP A 143 -3.82 -5.50 -7.76
CA ASP A 143 -4.20 -6.53 -6.80
C ASP A 143 -5.64 -7.01 -7.02
N LEU A 144 -6.56 -6.07 -7.22
CA LEU A 144 -7.97 -6.34 -7.48
C LEU A 144 -8.51 -5.34 -8.50
N LEU A 145 -9.04 -5.86 -9.62
CA LEU A 145 -9.78 -5.10 -10.62
C LEU A 145 -11.19 -5.68 -10.76
N ILE A 146 -12.20 -4.86 -10.49
CA ILE A 146 -13.60 -5.19 -10.78
C ILE A 146 -13.96 -4.36 -12.00
N ILE A 147 -14.33 -5.01 -13.11
CA ILE A 147 -14.45 -4.34 -14.40
C ILE A 147 -15.69 -4.80 -15.16
N SER A 148 -16.44 -3.83 -15.67
CA SER A 148 -17.53 -3.98 -16.65
C SER A 148 -17.14 -3.41 -17.99
N GLU A 149 -18.10 -3.25 -18.90
CA GLU A 149 -17.87 -2.62 -20.20
C GLU A 149 -17.50 -1.13 -20.08
N HIS A 150 -18.14 -0.40 -19.12
CA HIS A 150 -18.01 1.06 -19.01
C HIS A 150 -17.53 1.55 -17.65
N GLN A 151 -17.35 0.68 -16.67
CA GLN A 151 -16.99 1.04 -15.30
C GLN A 151 -15.85 0.16 -14.78
N ALA A 152 -15.00 0.72 -13.93
CA ALA A 152 -13.97 -0.04 -13.24
C ALA A 152 -13.79 0.40 -11.79
N VAL A 153 -13.45 -0.57 -10.92
CA VAL A 153 -12.96 -0.32 -9.56
C VAL A 153 -11.59 -0.98 -9.45
N ILE A 154 -10.60 -0.19 -9.10
CA ILE A 154 -9.21 -0.61 -8.89
C ILE A 154 -8.95 -0.57 -7.40
N ALA A 155 -8.55 -1.68 -6.80
CA ALA A 155 -8.18 -1.71 -5.39
C ALA A 155 -6.78 -2.30 -5.19
N ASP A 156 -6.09 -1.78 -4.19
CA ASP A 156 -4.75 -2.17 -3.80
C ASP A 156 -4.74 -2.47 -2.29
N TYR A 157 -4.22 -3.63 -1.90
CA TYR A 157 -4.12 -4.05 -0.51
C TYR A 157 -2.86 -3.46 0.11
N LYS A 158 -3.01 -2.68 1.15
CA LYS A 158 -1.88 -2.09 1.89
C LYS A 158 -1.78 -2.68 3.28
N PHE A 159 -0.68 -3.37 3.51
CA PHE A 159 -0.32 -3.88 4.82
C PHE A 159 0.65 -2.90 5.48
N SER A 160 0.16 -2.12 6.45
CA SER A 160 0.96 -1.09 7.10
C SER A 160 0.91 -1.19 8.62
N THR A 161 1.92 -0.61 9.29
CA THR A 161 1.94 -0.46 10.74
C THR A 161 1.25 0.82 11.21
N LYS A 162 0.89 1.68 10.24
CA LYS A 162 0.21 2.96 10.49
C LYS A 162 -0.95 3.08 9.52
N VAL A 163 -2.03 3.68 9.98
CA VAL A 163 -3.16 4.02 9.13
C VAL A 163 -2.72 5.03 8.08
N LYS A 164 -3.09 4.80 6.83
CA LYS A 164 -2.89 5.75 5.75
C LYS A 164 -3.84 6.92 5.90
N THR A 165 -3.33 8.13 5.72
CA THR A 165 -4.14 9.34 5.70
C THR A 165 -4.85 9.51 4.36
N GLN A 166 -5.81 10.45 4.29
CA GLN A 166 -6.42 10.82 3.02
C GLN A 166 -5.38 11.39 2.06
N ASP A 167 -4.43 12.20 2.55
CA ASP A 167 -3.34 12.76 1.74
C ASP A 167 -2.43 11.65 1.18
N ASP A 168 -2.10 10.62 1.98
CA ASP A 168 -1.35 9.45 1.50
C ASP A 168 -2.07 8.74 0.35
N PHE A 169 -3.40 8.70 0.40
CA PHE A 169 -4.22 8.12 -0.66
C PHE A 169 -4.25 9.02 -1.89
N ASP A 170 -4.50 10.31 -1.70
CA ASP A 170 -4.64 11.29 -2.77
C ASP A 170 -3.36 11.48 -3.56
N MET A 171 -2.23 11.42 -2.90
CA MET A 171 -0.90 11.55 -3.51
C MET A 171 -0.33 10.22 -4.03
N ASN A 172 -1.12 9.14 -4.02
CA ASN A 172 -0.63 7.83 -4.44
C ASN A 172 -0.54 7.68 -5.96
N SER A 173 0.66 7.75 -6.49
CA SER A 173 0.94 7.58 -7.92
C SER A 173 0.64 6.17 -8.45
N GLN A 174 0.66 5.13 -7.60
CA GLN A 174 0.41 3.75 -8.01
C GLN A 174 -1.01 3.53 -8.50
N LEU A 175 -2.02 3.93 -7.70
CA LEU A 175 -3.42 3.79 -8.09
C LEU A 175 -3.77 4.62 -9.32
N GLN A 176 -3.15 5.79 -9.47
CA GLN A 176 -3.37 6.66 -10.62
C GLN A 176 -2.72 6.09 -11.88
N LEU A 177 -1.53 5.48 -11.75
CA LEU A 177 -0.92 4.72 -12.86
C LEU A 177 -1.81 3.55 -13.29
N TYR A 178 -2.39 2.81 -12.32
CA TYR A 178 -3.31 1.72 -12.64
C TYR A 178 -4.56 2.21 -13.38
N ALA A 179 -5.12 3.34 -12.95
CA ALA A 179 -6.24 3.95 -13.64
C ALA A 179 -5.89 4.40 -15.07
N TYR A 180 -4.67 4.92 -15.28
CA TYR A 180 -4.16 5.24 -16.60
C TYR A 180 -4.07 4.02 -17.50
N LEU A 181 -3.55 2.90 -16.99
CA LEU A 181 -3.48 1.64 -17.73
C LEU A 181 -4.88 1.11 -18.06
N VAL A 182 -5.79 1.08 -17.08
CA VAL A 182 -7.18 0.63 -17.29
C VAL A 182 -7.89 1.48 -18.33
N HIS A 183 -7.79 2.81 -18.25
CA HIS A 183 -8.37 3.72 -19.23
C HIS A 183 -7.89 3.41 -20.64
N ASN A 184 -6.57 3.34 -20.87
CA ASN A 184 -6.02 3.20 -22.21
C ASN A 184 -6.15 1.79 -22.78
N ILE A 185 -6.25 0.75 -21.96
CA ILE A 185 -6.37 -0.64 -22.42
C ILE A 185 -7.83 -1.03 -22.66
N TYR A 186 -8.74 -0.60 -21.76
CA TYR A 186 -10.16 -0.99 -21.81
C TYR A 186 -11.08 0.13 -22.34
N ASN A 187 -10.52 1.31 -22.62
CA ASN A 187 -11.27 2.49 -23.08
C ASN A 187 -12.38 2.94 -22.12
N ILE A 188 -12.16 2.77 -20.80
CA ILE A 188 -13.09 3.21 -19.76
C ILE A 188 -12.78 4.67 -19.41
N PRO A 189 -13.76 5.60 -19.50
CA PRO A 189 -13.55 6.99 -19.13
C PRO A 189 -13.10 7.15 -17.65
N TYR A 190 -12.19 8.09 -17.36
CA TYR A 190 -11.65 8.28 -16.00
C TYR A 190 -12.72 8.54 -14.95
N GLN A 191 -13.79 9.28 -15.29
CA GLN A 191 -14.90 9.54 -14.39
C GLN A 191 -15.68 8.27 -13.99
N ASN A 192 -15.49 7.17 -14.72
CA ASN A 192 -16.10 5.87 -14.46
C ASN A 192 -15.13 4.90 -13.75
N ILE A 193 -13.96 5.39 -13.34
CA ILE A 193 -12.95 4.60 -12.62
C ILE A 193 -12.94 5.04 -11.16
N VAL A 194 -13.17 4.09 -10.27
CA VAL A 194 -12.98 4.26 -8.83
C VAL A 194 -11.66 3.65 -8.42
N ILE A 195 -10.88 4.38 -7.64
CA ILE A 195 -9.65 3.86 -7.02
C ILE A 195 -9.88 3.66 -5.52
N ALA A 196 -9.31 2.61 -4.95
CA ALA A 196 -9.49 2.26 -3.54
C ALA A 196 -8.23 1.69 -2.90
N TYR A 197 -8.05 1.97 -1.61
CA TYR A 197 -7.16 1.23 -0.72
C TYR A 197 -7.97 0.33 0.20
N LEU A 198 -7.44 -0.88 0.40
CA LEU A 198 -7.81 -1.77 1.48
C LEU A 198 -6.65 -1.78 2.48
N ASP A 199 -6.68 -0.88 3.45
CA ASP A 199 -5.61 -0.72 4.43
C ASP A 199 -5.78 -1.71 5.59
N ILE A 200 -4.79 -2.58 5.78
CA ILE A 200 -4.82 -3.68 6.74
C ILE A 200 -3.64 -3.53 7.69
N PRO A 201 -3.86 -3.49 9.00
CA PRO A 201 -2.77 -3.34 9.96
C PRO A 201 -1.92 -4.62 10.03
N LYS A 202 -0.59 -4.48 10.04
CA LYS A 202 0.38 -5.57 10.28
C LYS A 202 0.43 -6.05 11.73
N CYS A 203 -0.11 -5.26 12.63
CA CYS A 203 -0.19 -5.55 14.06
C CYS A 203 -1.47 -4.96 14.62
N GLU A 204 -1.84 -5.37 15.82
CA GLU A 204 -2.93 -4.72 16.54
C GLU A 204 -2.56 -3.25 16.82
N TYR A 205 -3.52 -2.35 16.66
CA TYR A 205 -3.32 -0.97 17.07
C TYR A 205 -3.11 -0.89 18.57
N ALA A 206 -2.19 -0.01 18.97
CA ALA A 206 -1.93 0.27 20.36
C ALA A 206 -3.16 0.88 21.04
N TYR A 207 -3.25 0.65 22.35
CA TYR A 207 -4.14 1.41 23.20
C TYR A 207 -3.42 2.69 23.66
N PRO A 208 -4.16 3.78 23.94
CA PRO A 208 -3.54 4.97 24.49
C PRO A 208 -2.99 4.69 25.90
N ASP A 209 -1.89 5.36 26.25
CA ASP A 209 -1.32 5.25 27.60
C ASP A 209 -2.26 5.85 28.66
N ILE A 210 -2.30 5.22 29.83
CA ILE A 210 -2.87 5.80 31.04
C ILE A 210 -1.74 6.50 31.78
N LEU A 211 -1.87 7.81 31.96
CA LEU A 211 -0.87 8.63 32.63
C LEU A 211 -0.86 8.39 34.15
N SER A 212 0.22 8.77 34.83
CA SER A 212 0.36 8.62 36.28
C SER A 212 -0.71 9.35 37.11
N ASN A 213 -1.38 10.34 36.50
CA ASN A 213 -2.52 11.06 37.11
C ASN A 213 -3.88 10.39 36.84
N GLY A 214 -3.89 9.18 36.30
CA GLY A 214 -5.10 8.42 35.99
C GLY A 214 -5.85 8.89 34.73
N LYS A 215 -5.32 9.85 33.97
CA LYS A 215 -5.95 10.30 32.75
C LYS A 215 -5.42 9.53 31.54
N VAL A 216 -6.27 9.39 30.50
CA VAL A 216 -5.86 8.83 29.22
C VAL A 216 -4.97 9.83 28.48
N SER A 217 -3.89 9.37 27.88
CA SER A 217 -3.00 10.21 27.07
C SER A 217 -3.76 10.87 25.92
N ARG A 218 -3.51 12.15 25.67
CA ARG A 218 -4.04 12.90 24.51
C ARG A 218 -3.08 12.87 23.33
N SER A 219 -2.16 11.91 23.30
CA SER A 219 -1.25 11.73 22.17
C SER A 219 -2.05 11.30 20.91
N LYS A 220 -1.85 12.01 19.83
CA LYS A 220 -2.44 11.70 18.52
C LYS A 220 -1.56 10.68 17.76
N SER A 221 -1.14 9.62 18.44
CA SER A 221 -0.29 8.60 17.82
C SER A 221 -1.02 7.91 16.68
N GLN A 222 -0.38 7.81 15.51
CA GLN A 222 -0.91 7.09 14.35
C GLN A 222 -1.08 5.57 14.59
N ASN A 223 -0.56 5.05 15.71
CA ASN A 223 -0.68 3.64 16.07
C ASN A 223 -1.87 3.37 17.01
N VAL A 224 -2.56 4.41 17.50
CA VAL A 224 -3.77 4.28 18.32
C VAL A 224 -4.99 4.42 17.41
N SER A 225 -5.88 3.43 17.40
CA SER A 225 -7.15 3.55 16.68
C SER A 225 -8.16 4.39 17.45
N GLN A 226 -9.10 5.01 16.73
CA GLN A 226 -10.21 5.73 17.34
C GLN A 226 -11.04 4.82 18.28
N GLU A 227 -11.26 3.57 17.86
CA GLU A 227 -12.00 2.56 18.64
C GLU A 227 -11.29 2.21 19.94
N ASN A 228 -9.96 1.94 19.87
CA ASN A 228 -9.16 1.65 21.07
C ASN A 228 -9.12 2.85 22.01
N TYR A 229 -9.08 4.06 21.47
CA TYR A 229 -9.11 5.29 22.27
C TYR A 229 -10.42 5.41 23.04
N LEU A 230 -11.55 5.26 22.37
CA LEU A 230 -12.87 5.30 23.00
C LEU A 230 -13.03 4.22 24.06
N ALA A 231 -12.59 2.99 23.76
CA ALA A 231 -12.67 1.88 24.69
C ALA A 231 -11.93 2.15 26.01
N ILE A 232 -10.71 2.72 25.91
CA ILE A 232 -9.93 3.05 27.12
C ILE A 232 -10.52 4.24 27.87
N VAL A 233 -10.98 5.27 27.17
CA VAL A 233 -11.65 6.41 27.84
C VAL A 233 -12.88 5.92 28.62
N ASN A 234 -13.74 5.10 28.04
CA ASN A 234 -14.90 4.54 28.70
C ASN A 234 -14.54 3.58 29.87
N THR A 235 -13.40 2.91 29.77
CA THR A 235 -12.92 2.03 30.84
C THR A 235 -12.38 2.82 32.04
N VAL A 236 -11.64 3.90 31.80
CA VAL A 236 -10.98 4.72 32.82
C VAL A 236 -11.97 5.72 33.45
N HIS A 237 -12.92 6.22 32.64
CA HIS A 237 -13.88 7.24 33.06
C HIS A 237 -15.32 6.79 32.66
N PRO A 238 -15.85 5.71 33.23
CA PRO A 238 -17.16 5.21 32.89
C PRO A 238 -18.25 6.26 33.22
N ASP A 239 -19.03 6.62 32.16
CA ASP A 239 -20.15 7.57 32.26
C ASP A 239 -19.80 8.95 32.85
N ASP A 240 -18.54 9.36 32.78
CA ASP A 240 -18.08 10.66 33.26
C ASP A 240 -18.52 11.78 32.30
N PRO A 241 -19.31 12.77 32.79
CA PRO A 241 -19.82 13.83 31.91
C PRO A 241 -18.75 14.83 31.43
N VAL A 242 -17.57 14.84 32.08
CA VAL A 242 -16.45 15.73 31.74
C VAL A 242 -15.38 15.00 30.95
N TYR A 243 -15.01 13.80 31.41
CA TYR A 243 -13.92 13.01 30.83
C TYR A 243 -14.44 11.96 29.84
N ASN A 244 -15.06 12.41 28.76
CA ASN A 244 -15.62 11.55 27.72
C ASN A 244 -15.19 12.01 26.31
N CYS A 245 -15.60 11.26 25.28
CA CYS A 245 -15.34 11.54 23.88
C CYS A 245 -16.52 12.22 23.14
N GLU A 246 -17.52 12.69 23.86
CA GLU A 246 -18.68 13.41 23.31
C GLU A 246 -18.34 14.90 23.04
N PRO A 247 -19.13 15.59 22.19
CA PRO A 247 -18.92 17.02 21.93
C PRO A 247 -18.89 17.86 23.22
N GLY A 248 -17.76 18.53 23.44
CA GLY A 248 -17.49 19.31 24.67
C GLY A 248 -16.79 18.52 25.79
N GLY A 249 -16.65 17.20 25.67
CA GLY A 249 -15.89 16.38 26.60
C GLY A 249 -14.38 16.58 26.47
N TYR A 250 -13.66 16.29 27.56
CA TYR A 250 -12.20 16.53 27.65
C TYR A 250 -11.37 15.80 26.58
N TYR A 251 -11.82 14.64 26.14
CA TYR A 251 -11.13 13.81 25.13
C TYR A 251 -11.66 13.96 23.71
N TYR A 252 -12.72 14.74 23.50
CA TYR A 252 -13.40 14.86 22.22
C TYR A 252 -12.46 15.26 21.07
N GLU A 253 -11.64 16.30 21.23
CA GLU A 253 -10.73 16.75 20.16
C GLU A 253 -9.69 15.69 19.79
N THR A 254 -9.18 14.94 20.77
CA THR A 254 -8.23 13.85 20.51
C THR A 254 -8.92 12.69 19.79
N TYR A 255 -10.11 12.31 20.24
CA TYR A 255 -10.94 11.29 19.63
C TYR A 255 -11.28 11.64 18.17
N MET A 256 -11.67 12.88 17.90
CA MET A 256 -11.96 13.33 16.54
C MET A 256 -10.70 13.39 15.65
N ALA A 257 -9.56 13.76 16.22
CA ALA A 257 -8.30 13.74 15.48
C ALA A 257 -7.83 12.32 15.10
N LEU A 258 -8.33 11.29 15.80
CA LEU A 258 -8.11 9.88 15.48
C LEU A 258 -9.19 9.28 14.57
N ALA A 259 -10.13 10.08 14.06
CA ALA A 259 -11.24 9.59 13.24
C ALA A 259 -10.81 8.81 11.99
N ASN A 260 -9.63 9.14 11.45
CA ASN A 260 -9.04 8.44 10.31
C ASN A 260 -8.17 7.22 10.71
N ASN A 261 -7.89 7.05 12.02
CA ASN A 261 -7.12 5.90 12.53
C ASN A 261 -8.06 4.72 12.79
N LYS A 262 -8.65 4.18 11.76
CA LYS A 262 -9.54 3.01 11.83
C LYS A 262 -8.78 1.75 11.47
N PRO A 263 -8.96 0.64 12.22
CA PRO A 263 -8.39 -0.64 11.82
C PRO A 263 -9.01 -1.11 10.50
N ALA A 264 -8.17 -1.52 9.57
CA ALA A 264 -8.55 -2.01 8.24
C ALA A 264 -9.60 -1.13 7.56
N TYR A 265 -9.13 -0.18 6.85
CA TYR A 265 -9.85 0.96 6.35
C TYR A 265 -10.03 0.86 4.83
N LEU A 266 -11.27 1.03 4.37
CA LEU A 266 -11.56 1.17 2.95
C LEU A 266 -11.61 2.65 2.60
N ASN A 267 -10.58 3.15 1.93
CA ASN A 267 -10.58 4.48 1.34
C ASN A 267 -10.84 4.37 -0.17
N ARG A 268 -11.79 5.11 -0.68
CA ARG A 268 -12.17 5.09 -2.10
C ARG A 268 -12.58 6.46 -2.59
N ARG A 269 -12.32 6.75 -3.87
CA ARG A 269 -12.83 7.93 -4.57
C ARG A 269 -12.86 7.73 -6.08
N TYR A 270 -13.65 8.55 -6.75
CA TYR A 270 -13.49 8.79 -8.19
C TYR A 270 -12.23 9.65 -8.42
N LEU A 271 -11.62 9.49 -9.58
CA LEU A 271 -10.43 10.26 -9.94
C LEU A 271 -10.75 11.74 -10.05
N ASP A 272 -9.95 12.55 -9.40
CA ASP A 272 -9.91 13.99 -9.58
C ASP A 272 -8.97 14.35 -10.74
N ASN A 273 -9.50 15.07 -11.74
CA ASN A 273 -8.77 15.34 -12.97
C ASN A 273 -7.47 16.13 -12.75
N ASP A 274 -7.47 17.12 -11.85
CA ASP A 274 -6.31 18.01 -11.70
C ASP A 274 -5.15 17.28 -11.03
N THR A 275 -5.42 16.58 -9.92
CA THR A 275 -4.42 15.78 -9.20
C THR A 275 -3.91 14.63 -10.09
N PHE A 276 -4.82 13.94 -10.77
CA PHE A 276 -4.47 12.85 -11.69
C PHE A 276 -3.54 13.34 -12.82
N THR A 277 -3.89 14.46 -13.47
CA THR A 277 -3.10 15.02 -14.57
C THR A 277 -1.69 15.39 -14.10
N GLY A 278 -1.56 16.02 -12.93
CA GLY A 278 -0.28 16.37 -12.34
C GLY A 278 0.61 15.15 -12.09
N ILE A 279 0.08 14.15 -11.40
CA ILE A 279 0.82 12.92 -11.08
C ILE A 279 1.22 12.15 -12.35
N MET A 280 0.32 12.02 -13.32
CA MET A 280 0.64 11.35 -14.58
C MET A 280 1.70 12.09 -15.39
N GLN A 281 1.69 13.42 -15.36
CA GLN A 281 2.74 14.22 -16.00
C GLN A 281 4.10 14.00 -15.33
N ASP A 282 4.16 13.91 -14.02
CA ASP A 282 5.40 13.64 -13.28
C ASP A 282 5.94 12.23 -13.58
N LEU A 283 5.06 11.22 -13.64
CA LEU A 283 5.44 9.86 -14.04
C LEU A 283 5.97 9.81 -15.48
N LYS A 284 5.31 10.51 -16.40
CA LYS A 284 5.75 10.65 -17.79
C LYS A 284 7.13 11.32 -17.88
N ASN A 285 7.30 12.48 -17.26
CA ASN A 285 8.58 13.21 -17.23
C ASN A 285 9.70 12.34 -16.67
N THR A 286 9.43 11.58 -15.62
CA THR A 286 10.39 10.65 -15.00
C THR A 286 10.77 9.53 -15.97
N ALA A 287 9.82 8.91 -16.63
CA ALA A 287 10.06 7.85 -17.62
C ALA A 287 10.87 8.36 -18.81
N GLU A 288 10.53 9.54 -19.32
CA GLU A 288 11.24 10.20 -20.43
C GLU A 288 12.67 10.58 -20.03
N LEU A 289 12.89 11.05 -18.80
CA LEU A 289 14.22 11.35 -18.28
C LEU A 289 15.07 10.08 -18.17
N ILE A 290 14.51 8.99 -17.66
CA ILE A 290 15.20 7.68 -17.64
C ILE A 290 15.61 7.25 -19.04
N CYS A 291 14.69 7.35 -20.00
CA CYS A 291 14.95 7.01 -21.40
C CYS A 291 16.08 7.88 -21.98
N HIS A 292 16.01 9.20 -21.75
CA HIS A 292 17.05 10.13 -22.19
C HIS A 292 18.43 9.78 -21.61
N MET A 293 18.51 9.55 -20.29
CA MET A 293 19.78 9.21 -19.63
C MET A 293 20.38 7.91 -20.17
N LYS A 294 19.54 6.88 -20.41
CA LYS A 294 19.98 5.61 -21.01
C LYS A 294 20.49 5.81 -22.45
N ARG A 295 19.71 6.50 -23.27
CA ARG A 295 20.01 6.74 -24.69
C ARG A 295 21.33 7.48 -24.88
N TYR A 296 21.60 8.48 -24.04
CA TYR A 296 22.80 9.31 -24.11
C TYR A 296 23.90 8.89 -23.12
N LYS A 297 23.75 7.73 -22.48
CA LYS A 297 24.72 7.17 -21.51
C LYS A 297 25.13 8.18 -20.43
N GLN A 298 24.16 8.97 -19.98
CA GLN A 298 24.38 9.94 -18.90
C GLN A 298 24.54 9.23 -17.55
N PRO A 299 25.43 9.68 -16.66
CA PRO A 299 25.61 9.07 -15.36
C PRO A 299 24.39 9.30 -14.45
N PHE A 300 24.00 8.25 -13.73
CA PHE A 300 22.96 8.34 -12.72
C PHE A 300 23.49 9.00 -11.45
N CYS A 301 22.90 10.12 -11.07
CA CYS A 301 23.37 10.92 -9.94
C CYS A 301 23.19 10.20 -8.60
N LYS A 302 24.24 10.24 -7.77
CA LYS A 302 24.20 9.74 -6.39
C LYS A 302 23.52 10.76 -5.47
N LYS A 303 22.64 10.30 -4.61
CA LYS A 303 22.09 11.13 -3.53
C LYS A 303 23.07 11.13 -2.35
N TYR A 304 23.22 12.26 -1.68
CA TYR A 304 24.10 12.43 -0.52
C TYR A 304 23.29 12.82 0.74
N ASP A 305 22.18 12.18 0.93
CA ASP A 305 21.33 12.36 2.09
C ASP A 305 21.57 11.19 3.07
N SER A 306 21.96 11.55 4.30
CA SER A 306 22.33 10.57 5.33
C SER A 306 21.22 9.59 5.65
N TYR A 307 19.98 10.07 5.77
CA TYR A 307 18.83 9.22 6.10
C TYR A 307 18.52 8.21 4.98
N THR A 308 18.45 8.69 3.73
CA THR A 308 18.20 7.82 2.57
C THR A 308 19.32 6.82 2.37
N CYS A 309 20.58 7.27 2.51
CA CYS A 309 21.73 6.42 2.27
C CYS A 309 21.94 5.39 3.38
N SER A 310 21.76 5.73 4.66
CA SER A 310 21.92 4.78 5.77
C SER A 310 20.95 3.60 5.68
N ASN A 311 19.78 3.80 5.09
CA ASN A 311 18.77 2.76 4.88
C ASN A 311 18.84 2.09 3.50
N CYS A 312 19.80 2.46 2.64
CA CYS A 312 19.89 1.95 1.29
C CYS A 312 20.57 0.57 1.24
N GLU A 313 19.94 -0.37 0.57
CA GLU A 313 20.44 -1.73 0.35
C GLU A 313 21.63 -1.79 -0.60
N TYR A 314 21.96 -0.70 -1.30
CA TYR A 314 23.10 -0.59 -2.23
C TYR A 314 24.22 0.33 -1.71
N LEU A 315 24.21 0.66 -0.41
CA LEU A 315 25.14 1.64 0.17
C LEU A 315 26.61 1.33 -0.12
N THR A 316 27.04 0.08 0.09
CA THR A 316 28.44 -0.33 -0.12
C THR A 316 28.83 -0.35 -1.59
N ALA A 317 27.93 -0.72 -2.50
CA ALA A 317 28.16 -0.67 -3.94
C ALA A 317 28.22 0.78 -4.45
N CYS A 318 27.34 1.65 -3.95
CA CYS A 318 27.27 3.05 -4.34
C CYS A 318 28.40 3.90 -3.72
N LYS A 319 28.80 3.59 -2.48
CA LYS A 319 29.83 4.29 -1.70
C LYS A 319 30.79 3.29 -1.05
N PRO A 320 31.70 2.67 -1.82
CA PRO A 320 32.54 1.56 -1.35
C PRO A 320 33.49 1.92 -0.21
N TRP A 321 33.67 3.22 0.10
CA TRP A 321 34.45 3.70 1.25
C TRP A 321 33.68 3.67 2.59
N ILE A 322 32.38 3.37 2.56
CA ILE A 322 31.59 3.20 3.77
C ILE A 322 31.58 1.71 4.11
N THR A 323 32.22 1.32 5.18
CA THR A 323 32.05 0.01 5.80
C THR A 323 30.71 -0.01 6.52
N VAL A 324 29.84 -0.97 6.20
CA VAL A 324 28.69 -1.27 7.05
C VAL A 324 29.23 -2.10 8.20
N ASP A 325 29.48 -1.45 9.34
CA ASP A 325 29.73 -2.19 10.58
C ASP A 325 28.52 -3.10 10.79
N GLY A 326 28.79 -4.41 10.82
CA GLY A 326 27.75 -5.40 11.09
C GLY A 326 27.18 -5.11 12.48
N GLY A 327 26.07 -4.40 12.53
CA GLY A 327 25.37 -4.12 13.76
C GLY A 327 24.82 -5.42 14.33
N ASN A 328 25.63 -6.02 15.18
CA ASN A 328 25.16 -6.80 16.30
C ASN A 328 25.02 -5.81 17.47
N GLU A 329 23.80 -5.35 17.71
CA GLU A 329 23.30 -5.00 19.05
C GLU A 329 21.78 -4.98 18.99
#